data_32d0c7d816ac43dd8f02b304dd39f5b2
#
_entry.id   32d0c7d816ac43dd8f02b304dd39f5b2
#
_cell.length_a   1.000
_cell.length_b   1.000
_cell.length_c   1.000
_cell.angle_alpha   90.00
_cell.angle_beta   90.00
_cell.angle_gamma   90.00
#
_symmetry.space_group_name_H-M   'P 1'
#
loop_
_entity.id
_entity.type
_entity.pdbx_description
1 polymer ?
#
loop_
_entity_poly.entity_id
_entity_poly.type
_entity_poly.pdbx_seq_one_letter_code
_entity_poly.pdbx_strand_id
1 'polypeptide(L)'
;MGRQEAAAQYGAALKQGRKTYHDCVLRGRYPYPQVLDEIISEAMVAGQMDLGVVEIPIDQIKGTKTAGRRTAFAADFMPLLEPDTEFAGKWMDLCQAHLGDEGIRDPVRCFEYLGRFYVQEGNKRVSVLRSYGAPVIPGYVTRMVPVWSEDPEIQAYYDFMESYPKTRLYRVRFSRAGSFQKLQKALGYEPDHVWSDDERRRFTAGYTYFQEPFRKLGGGELPITTADAMLVWLKVYGFDELLSLPAAELAKSIKAVWADVKALTEPIDVKTDAPEAKDGGLLGRLFKGKPSHLNVAFVSDQLPEQSDWARAHDLGRQYLEAVLGDRVSTQVFNGVRPGGDAEAAMEEAIANGAQLIFAVTPPLIGACRKTAAQHPDVRILNCSVSMPYAGVQTYYSRIYEGKFIAGAIAGVLSREGRIGYVASSPIFGVPASINAFAQGVQLTNPGARIILRWSCVEADAMADLARQGVSLISNRDIPTPDRIREPWGLCRVEGGKFRSLASPYWHWGNVYTNLVRSVLGGGWDALGPRGNQAVNYWWGMNSRAIDILLANDLPEGVRQLAEILRRGIIDGSIQPFPQATTEEVLHMDRLHECVEGAIPGYEELLPMARSIVRLQGVYRESIPPEKEDPIL
;
A
#
# COMPACT_ATOMS: atom_id res chain seq x y z
N MET A 1 -6.32 -10.97 -53.74
CA MET A 1 -5.64 -12.10 -53.01
C MET A 1 -6.47 -13.36 -53.13
N GLY A 2 -5.82 -14.50 -53.43
CA GLY A 2 -6.56 -15.66 -53.87
C GLY A 2 -7.11 -16.53 -52.75
N ARG A 3 -8.11 -17.38 -53.09
CA ARG A 3 -8.68 -18.41 -52.21
C ARG A 3 -7.63 -19.35 -51.59
N GLN A 4 -6.48 -19.53 -52.25
CA GLN A 4 -5.35 -20.30 -51.75
C GLN A 4 -4.68 -19.68 -50.51
N GLU A 5 -4.59 -18.37 -50.46
CA GLU A 5 -3.98 -17.63 -49.34
C GLU A 5 -4.89 -17.66 -48.12
N ALA A 6 -6.22 -17.47 -48.30
CA ALA A 6 -7.18 -17.66 -47.24
C ALA A 6 -7.22 -19.08 -46.68
N ALA A 7 -7.04 -20.09 -47.55
CA ALA A 7 -6.95 -21.50 -47.14
C ALA A 7 -5.65 -21.79 -46.35
N ALA A 8 -4.53 -21.19 -46.76
CA ALA A 8 -3.27 -21.29 -46.01
C ALA A 8 -3.37 -20.65 -44.62
N GLN A 9 -4.01 -19.45 -44.54
CA GLN A 9 -4.24 -18.78 -43.26
C GLN A 9 -5.19 -19.56 -42.34
N TYR A 10 -6.26 -20.17 -42.92
CA TYR A 10 -7.13 -21.05 -42.13
C TYR A 10 -6.36 -22.25 -41.57
N GLY A 11 -5.51 -22.87 -42.38
CA GLY A 11 -4.65 -23.99 -41.95
C GLY A 11 -3.70 -23.61 -40.80
N ALA A 12 -3.11 -22.40 -40.87
CA ALA A 12 -2.27 -21.86 -39.80
C ALA A 12 -3.08 -21.59 -38.51
N ALA A 13 -4.25 -20.98 -38.65
CA ALA A 13 -5.16 -20.71 -37.54
C ALA A 13 -5.68 -22.00 -36.90
N LEU A 14 -6.03 -23.01 -37.67
CA LEU A 14 -6.45 -24.33 -37.18
C LEU A 14 -5.34 -25.02 -36.37
N LYS A 15 -4.11 -24.97 -36.89
CA LYS A 15 -2.93 -25.52 -36.17
C LYS A 15 -2.73 -24.81 -34.83
N GLN A 16 -2.87 -23.49 -34.83
CA GLN A 16 -2.81 -22.68 -33.59
C GLN A 16 -3.92 -23.07 -32.62
N GLY A 17 -5.17 -23.18 -33.10
CA GLY A 17 -6.32 -23.55 -32.27
C GLY A 17 -6.15 -24.93 -31.64
N ARG A 18 -5.69 -25.91 -32.38
CA ARG A 18 -5.38 -27.26 -31.86
C ARG A 18 -4.29 -27.23 -30.80
N LYS A 19 -3.24 -26.44 -31.00
CA LYS A 19 -2.18 -26.25 -30.01
C LYS A 19 -2.74 -25.63 -28.74
N THR A 20 -3.50 -24.52 -28.84
CA THR A 20 -4.13 -23.86 -27.69
C THR A 20 -5.06 -24.82 -26.94
N TYR A 21 -5.87 -25.60 -27.65
CA TYR A 21 -6.74 -26.60 -27.06
C TYR A 21 -5.94 -27.62 -26.22
N HIS A 22 -4.89 -28.22 -26.80
CA HIS A 22 -4.03 -29.17 -26.09
C HIS A 22 -3.33 -28.58 -24.89
N ASP A 23 -2.78 -27.38 -25.03
CA ASP A 23 -2.10 -26.67 -23.93
C ASP A 23 -3.06 -26.37 -22.76
N CYS A 24 -4.32 -26.03 -23.07
CA CYS A 24 -5.34 -25.83 -22.05
C CYS A 24 -5.66 -27.15 -21.32
N VAL A 25 -5.90 -28.24 -22.05
CA VAL A 25 -6.22 -29.55 -21.48
C VAL A 25 -5.07 -30.06 -20.61
N LEU A 26 -3.82 -29.95 -21.06
CA LEU A 26 -2.63 -30.39 -20.31
C LEU A 26 -2.47 -29.61 -18.99
N ARG A 27 -2.90 -28.34 -18.96
CA ARG A 27 -2.83 -27.49 -17.77
C ARG A 27 -4.11 -27.52 -16.92
N GLY A 28 -5.07 -28.40 -17.21
CA GLY A 28 -6.35 -28.47 -16.52
C GLY A 28 -7.23 -27.22 -16.70
N ARG A 29 -7.00 -26.45 -17.78
CA ARG A 29 -7.79 -25.24 -18.11
C ARG A 29 -8.90 -25.57 -19.10
N TYR A 30 -9.98 -24.78 -19.04
CA TYR A 30 -11.08 -24.93 -20.00
C TYR A 30 -10.62 -24.56 -21.41
N PRO A 31 -10.77 -25.47 -22.41
CA PRO A 31 -10.12 -25.31 -23.72
C PRO A 31 -10.92 -24.49 -24.75
N TYR A 32 -12.15 -24.08 -24.43
CA TYR A 32 -13.04 -23.33 -25.30
C TYR A 32 -13.24 -21.88 -24.81
N PRO A 33 -13.82 -20.98 -25.63
CA PRO A 33 -14.23 -19.65 -25.18
C PRO A 33 -15.21 -19.72 -24.00
N GLN A 34 -15.05 -18.85 -23.03
CA GLN A 34 -15.96 -18.75 -21.88
C GLN A 34 -17.37 -18.38 -22.35
N VAL A 35 -18.38 -18.74 -21.57
CA VAL A 35 -19.78 -18.41 -21.89
C VAL A 35 -20.34 -17.49 -20.80
N LEU A 36 -20.74 -16.29 -21.17
CA LEU A 36 -21.21 -15.28 -20.22
C LEU A 36 -22.42 -15.78 -19.44
N ASP A 37 -23.41 -16.42 -20.10
CA ASP A 37 -24.62 -16.94 -19.46
C ASP A 37 -24.35 -18.11 -18.47
N GLU A 38 -23.16 -18.69 -18.52
CA GLU A 38 -22.69 -19.68 -17.53
C GLU A 38 -21.93 -19.03 -16.35
N ILE A 39 -21.48 -17.77 -16.53
CA ILE A 39 -20.67 -17.04 -15.54
C ILE A 39 -21.55 -16.16 -14.65
N ILE A 40 -22.56 -15.49 -15.23
CA ILE A 40 -23.41 -14.55 -14.52
C ILE A 40 -24.86 -15.02 -14.47
N SER A 41 -25.52 -14.78 -13.33
CA SER A 41 -26.99 -14.87 -13.19
C SER A 41 -27.62 -13.48 -13.20
N GLU A 42 -28.94 -13.40 -13.41
CA GLU A 42 -29.68 -12.14 -13.34
C GLU A 42 -29.51 -11.41 -12.01
N ALA A 43 -29.38 -12.16 -10.91
CA ALA A 43 -29.17 -11.61 -9.57
C ALA A 43 -27.81 -10.92 -9.40
N MET A 44 -26.85 -11.18 -10.26
CA MET A 44 -25.52 -10.57 -10.22
C MET A 44 -25.45 -9.26 -11.02
N VAL A 45 -26.51 -8.88 -11.71
CA VAL A 45 -26.56 -7.74 -12.64
C VAL A 45 -27.53 -6.68 -12.12
N ALA A 46 -27.02 -5.49 -11.82
CA ALA A 46 -27.81 -4.34 -11.38
C ALA A 46 -28.53 -3.65 -12.53
N GLY A 47 -28.03 -3.80 -13.78
CA GLY A 47 -28.62 -3.18 -14.97
C GLY A 47 -27.77 -3.39 -16.21
N GLN A 48 -28.28 -2.86 -17.33
CA GLN A 48 -27.59 -2.88 -18.61
C GLN A 48 -27.42 -1.46 -19.13
N MET A 49 -26.29 -1.19 -19.78
CA MET A 49 -25.98 0.10 -20.38
C MET A 49 -25.49 -0.10 -21.82
N ASP A 50 -26.12 0.56 -22.77
CA ASP A 50 -25.64 0.58 -24.14
C ASP A 50 -24.48 1.57 -24.28
N LEU A 51 -23.32 1.09 -24.73
CA LEU A 51 -22.13 1.90 -24.94
C LEU A 51 -22.00 2.38 -26.39
N GLY A 52 -22.90 1.97 -27.27
CA GLY A 52 -22.81 2.22 -28.73
C GLY A 52 -21.65 1.44 -29.37
N VAL A 53 -21.02 2.05 -30.36
CA VAL A 53 -19.86 1.47 -31.05
C VAL A 53 -18.59 1.80 -30.26
N VAL A 54 -17.88 0.76 -29.84
CA VAL A 54 -16.62 0.86 -29.08
C VAL A 54 -15.52 0.13 -29.84
N GLU A 55 -14.31 0.65 -29.83
CA GLU A 55 -13.10 -0.10 -30.23
C GLU A 55 -12.72 -1.09 -29.14
N ILE A 56 -13.09 -2.36 -29.35
CA ILE A 56 -12.85 -3.43 -28.38
C ILE A 56 -11.41 -3.93 -28.52
N PRO A 57 -10.59 -3.88 -27.47
CA PRO A 57 -9.30 -4.55 -27.49
C PRO A 57 -9.48 -6.06 -27.65
N ILE A 58 -8.86 -6.62 -28.72
CA ILE A 58 -9.15 -8.00 -29.12
C ILE A 58 -8.70 -9.04 -28.05
N ASP A 59 -7.71 -8.70 -27.27
CA ASP A 59 -7.19 -9.50 -26.14
C ASP A 59 -8.16 -9.51 -24.93
N GLN A 60 -9.09 -8.55 -24.84
CA GLN A 60 -10.14 -8.52 -23.82
C GLN A 60 -11.40 -9.33 -24.19
N ILE A 61 -11.48 -9.85 -25.41
CA ILE A 61 -12.56 -10.75 -25.79
C ILE A 61 -12.25 -12.13 -25.22
N LYS A 62 -13.00 -12.57 -24.19
CA LYS A 62 -12.75 -13.82 -23.47
C LYS A 62 -13.69 -14.93 -23.82
N GLY A 63 -14.85 -14.63 -24.45
CA GLY A 63 -15.84 -15.64 -24.68
C GLY A 63 -16.99 -15.23 -25.58
N THR A 64 -18.04 -16.03 -25.51
CA THR A 64 -19.30 -15.86 -26.23
C THR A 64 -20.43 -15.58 -25.24
N LYS A 65 -21.50 -14.91 -25.68
CA LYS A 65 -22.68 -14.66 -24.84
C LYS A 65 -23.36 -15.98 -24.47
N THR A 66 -23.57 -16.86 -25.46
CA THR A 66 -24.26 -18.13 -25.32
C THR A 66 -23.34 -19.32 -25.66
N ALA A 67 -23.71 -20.53 -25.21
CA ALA A 67 -22.95 -21.75 -25.45
C ALA A 67 -22.96 -22.24 -26.94
N GLY A 68 -23.80 -21.65 -27.78
CA GLY A 68 -23.93 -22.06 -29.19
C GLY A 68 -22.62 -21.93 -29.97
N ARG A 69 -22.16 -23.03 -30.58
CA ARG A 69 -20.96 -23.10 -31.45
C ARG A 69 -19.63 -22.81 -30.74
N ARG A 70 -19.58 -22.77 -29.39
CA ARG A 70 -18.32 -22.55 -28.65
C ARG A 70 -17.26 -23.57 -29.01
N THR A 71 -17.62 -24.84 -29.27
CA THR A 71 -16.71 -25.94 -29.62
C THR A 71 -16.09 -25.83 -31.01
N ALA A 72 -16.54 -24.86 -31.84
CA ALA A 72 -15.90 -24.56 -33.11
C ALA A 72 -14.59 -23.76 -32.96
N PHE A 73 -14.30 -23.24 -31.75
CA PHE A 73 -13.13 -22.43 -31.44
C PHE A 73 -12.38 -22.94 -30.22
N ALA A 74 -11.07 -22.80 -30.22
CA ALA A 74 -10.27 -22.89 -28.99
C ALA A 74 -10.43 -21.63 -28.14
N ALA A 75 -9.92 -21.64 -26.91
CA ALA A 75 -10.01 -20.52 -25.95
C ALA A 75 -9.45 -19.19 -26.49
N ASP A 76 -8.55 -19.23 -27.45
CA ASP A 76 -8.02 -18.07 -28.18
C ASP A 76 -8.83 -17.67 -29.42
N PHE A 77 -10.04 -18.20 -29.61
CA PHE A 77 -10.90 -18.03 -30.79
C PHE A 77 -10.31 -18.57 -32.09
N MET A 78 -9.21 -19.32 -32.09
CA MET A 78 -8.74 -19.99 -33.27
C MET A 78 -9.65 -21.18 -33.62
N PRO A 79 -9.88 -21.48 -34.91
CA PRO A 79 -10.78 -22.55 -35.34
C PRO A 79 -10.30 -23.95 -34.92
N LEU A 80 -11.27 -24.84 -34.69
CA LEU A 80 -11.01 -26.26 -34.37
C LEU A 80 -11.61 -27.23 -35.41
N LEU A 81 -12.47 -26.71 -36.33
CA LEU A 81 -13.17 -27.51 -37.32
C LEU A 81 -12.31 -27.74 -38.57
N GLU A 82 -12.55 -28.83 -39.27
CA GLU A 82 -11.80 -29.20 -40.46
C GLU A 82 -12.05 -28.26 -41.65
N PRO A 83 -11.09 -28.17 -42.62
CA PRO A 83 -11.16 -27.21 -43.73
C PRO A 83 -12.30 -27.44 -44.74
N ASP A 84 -12.89 -28.63 -44.77
CA ASP A 84 -13.99 -29.01 -45.65
C ASP A 84 -15.38 -28.65 -45.12
N THR A 85 -15.45 -28.02 -43.96
CA THR A 85 -16.70 -27.60 -43.31
C THR A 85 -17.24 -26.28 -43.86
N GLU A 86 -18.59 -26.08 -43.82
CA GLU A 86 -19.22 -24.81 -44.10
C GLU A 86 -18.67 -23.67 -43.21
N PHE A 87 -18.29 -24.01 -41.99
CA PHE A 87 -17.65 -23.07 -41.07
C PHE A 87 -16.35 -22.52 -41.63
N ALA A 88 -15.48 -23.40 -42.14
CA ALA A 88 -14.19 -23.02 -42.72
C ALA A 88 -14.36 -22.21 -44.00
N GLY A 89 -15.36 -22.57 -44.85
CA GLY A 89 -15.71 -21.78 -46.02
C GLY A 89 -16.05 -20.31 -45.67
N LYS A 90 -16.98 -20.09 -44.73
CA LYS A 90 -17.35 -18.76 -44.25
C LYS A 90 -16.22 -18.01 -43.52
N TRP A 91 -15.29 -18.73 -42.89
CA TRP A 91 -14.12 -18.12 -42.26
C TRP A 91 -13.13 -17.62 -43.33
N MET A 92 -12.91 -18.43 -44.39
CA MET A 92 -12.06 -18.06 -45.50
C MET A 92 -12.61 -16.90 -46.31
N ASP A 93 -13.94 -16.82 -46.51
CA ASP A 93 -14.59 -15.70 -47.17
C ASP A 93 -14.37 -14.39 -46.39
N LEU A 94 -14.48 -14.42 -45.05
CA LEU A 94 -14.17 -13.26 -44.19
C LEU A 94 -12.67 -12.89 -44.23
N CYS A 95 -11.79 -13.88 -44.35
CA CYS A 95 -10.34 -13.68 -44.52
C CYS A 95 -10.07 -12.94 -45.85
N GLN A 96 -10.71 -13.35 -46.95
CA GLN A 96 -10.62 -12.65 -48.23
C GLN A 96 -11.13 -11.21 -48.17
N ALA A 97 -12.28 -10.96 -47.51
CA ALA A 97 -12.79 -9.63 -47.30
C ALA A 97 -11.85 -8.75 -46.48
N HIS A 98 -11.22 -9.31 -45.45
CA HIS A 98 -10.21 -8.60 -44.61
C HIS A 98 -8.99 -8.15 -45.43
N LEU A 99 -8.55 -8.95 -46.35
CA LEU A 99 -7.38 -8.70 -47.18
C LEU A 99 -7.70 -7.90 -48.46
N GLY A 100 -8.99 -7.72 -48.77
CA GLY A 100 -9.47 -6.89 -49.89
C GLY A 100 -9.58 -5.41 -49.50
N ASP A 101 -9.89 -4.58 -50.50
CA ASP A 101 -10.02 -3.13 -50.33
C ASP A 101 -11.16 -2.73 -49.36
N GLU A 102 -12.15 -3.58 -49.16
CA GLU A 102 -13.30 -3.30 -48.29
C GLU A 102 -13.00 -3.54 -46.79
N GLY A 103 -12.14 -4.49 -46.48
CA GLY A 103 -11.86 -4.88 -45.08
C GLY A 103 -13.06 -5.51 -44.36
N ILE A 104 -12.91 -5.85 -43.10
CA ILE A 104 -14.00 -6.25 -42.19
C ILE A 104 -14.54 -4.98 -41.52
N ARG A 105 -15.61 -4.39 -42.04
CA ARG A 105 -16.18 -3.12 -41.55
C ARG A 105 -17.34 -3.29 -40.56
N ASP A 106 -18.06 -4.40 -40.62
CA ASP A 106 -19.25 -4.60 -39.76
C ASP A 106 -18.81 -4.78 -38.28
N PRO A 107 -19.32 -3.94 -37.38
CA PRO A 107 -19.06 -4.10 -35.95
C PRO A 107 -19.58 -5.46 -35.45
N VAL A 108 -18.87 -6.07 -34.53
CA VAL A 108 -19.36 -7.25 -33.79
C VAL A 108 -20.37 -6.82 -32.74
N ARG A 109 -21.24 -7.73 -32.28
CA ARG A 109 -22.12 -7.46 -31.14
C ARG A 109 -21.57 -8.18 -29.91
N CYS A 110 -21.33 -7.43 -28.83
CA CYS A 110 -20.72 -7.95 -27.63
C CYS A 110 -21.45 -7.49 -26.37
N PHE A 111 -21.41 -8.34 -25.35
CA PHE A 111 -21.66 -7.95 -23.97
C PHE A 111 -20.34 -7.69 -23.27
N GLU A 112 -20.31 -6.71 -22.39
CA GLU A 112 -19.16 -6.42 -21.51
C GLU A 112 -19.57 -6.66 -20.06
N TYR A 113 -18.74 -7.45 -19.34
CA TYR A 113 -18.89 -7.68 -17.91
C TYR A 113 -17.51 -7.68 -17.23
N LEU A 114 -17.34 -6.85 -16.22
CA LEU A 114 -16.08 -6.68 -15.50
C LEU A 114 -14.86 -6.45 -16.44
N GLY A 115 -15.10 -5.68 -17.53
CA GLY A 115 -14.08 -5.34 -18.50
C GLY A 115 -13.65 -6.44 -19.46
N ARG A 116 -14.37 -7.54 -19.46
CA ARG A 116 -14.20 -8.65 -20.39
C ARG A 116 -15.35 -8.64 -21.39
N PHE A 117 -15.04 -8.94 -22.65
CA PHE A 117 -16.05 -8.92 -23.71
C PHE A 117 -16.43 -10.34 -24.12
N TYR A 118 -17.73 -10.51 -24.37
CA TYR A 118 -18.34 -11.78 -24.74
C TYR A 118 -19.17 -11.57 -26.01
N VAL A 119 -18.77 -12.24 -27.08
CA VAL A 119 -19.34 -12.04 -28.42
C VAL A 119 -20.71 -12.69 -28.51
N GLN A 120 -21.72 -11.90 -28.86
CA GLN A 120 -23.04 -12.39 -29.23
C GLN A 120 -23.09 -12.74 -30.72
N GLU A 121 -22.55 -11.84 -31.56
CA GLU A 121 -22.50 -12.01 -33.00
C GLU A 121 -21.14 -11.56 -33.56
N GLY A 122 -20.58 -12.37 -34.46
CA GLY A 122 -19.33 -12.06 -35.14
C GLY A 122 -18.11 -12.89 -34.69
N ASN A 123 -18.29 -14.05 -34.03
CA ASN A 123 -17.21 -14.91 -33.56
C ASN A 123 -16.14 -15.23 -34.62
N LYS A 124 -16.55 -15.42 -35.90
CA LYS A 124 -15.60 -15.67 -37.01
C LYS A 124 -14.81 -14.40 -37.36
N ARG A 125 -15.43 -13.21 -37.28
CA ARG A 125 -14.73 -11.92 -37.47
C ARG A 125 -13.64 -11.74 -36.44
N VAL A 126 -13.95 -12.01 -35.16
CA VAL A 126 -12.95 -12.00 -34.06
C VAL A 126 -11.84 -12.99 -34.35
N SER A 127 -12.17 -14.22 -34.80
CA SER A 127 -11.19 -15.26 -35.13
C SER A 127 -10.22 -14.82 -36.23
N VAL A 128 -10.74 -14.30 -37.35
CA VAL A 128 -9.95 -13.81 -38.48
C VAL A 128 -9.04 -12.66 -38.02
N LEU A 129 -9.60 -11.61 -37.42
CA LEU A 129 -8.81 -10.44 -37.00
C LEU A 129 -7.72 -10.82 -35.98
N ARG A 130 -8.05 -11.72 -35.07
CA ARG A 130 -7.06 -12.24 -34.09
C ARG A 130 -5.94 -13.04 -34.78
N SER A 131 -6.24 -13.81 -35.82
CA SER A 131 -5.23 -14.55 -36.58
C SER A 131 -4.24 -13.65 -37.33
N TYR A 132 -4.63 -12.41 -37.61
CA TYR A 132 -3.78 -11.37 -38.19
C TYR A 132 -3.14 -10.45 -37.15
N GLY A 133 -3.36 -10.68 -35.86
CA GLY A 133 -2.80 -9.86 -34.80
C GLY A 133 -3.41 -8.46 -34.70
N ALA A 134 -4.64 -8.27 -35.16
CA ALA A 134 -5.33 -6.98 -35.04
C ALA A 134 -5.43 -6.56 -33.56
N PRO A 135 -5.09 -5.28 -33.21
CA PRO A 135 -5.11 -4.84 -31.83
C PRO A 135 -6.52 -4.58 -31.29
N VAL A 136 -7.44 -4.16 -32.16
CA VAL A 136 -8.84 -3.79 -31.81
C VAL A 136 -9.81 -4.29 -32.87
N ILE A 137 -11.10 -4.35 -32.47
CA ILE A 137 -12.22 -4.62 -33.38
C ILE A 137 -13.38 -3.69 -32.98
N PRO A 138 -14.07 -3.03 -33.97
CA PRO A 138 -15.27 -2.25 -33.66
C PRO A 138 -16.41 -3.18 -33.26
N GLY A 139 -17.15 -2.80 -32.22
CA GLY A 139 -18.31 -3.57 -31.75
C GLY A 139 -19.38 -2.72 -31.11
N TYR A 140 -20.65 -3.10 -31.34
CA TYR A 140 -21.76 -2.64 -30.51
C TYR A 140 -21.69 -3.33 -29.16
N VAL A 141 -21.58 -2.59 -28.09
CA VAL A 141 -21.35 -3.14 -26.74
C VAL A 141 -22.49 -2.80 -25.81
N THR A 142 -23.09 -3.83 -25.22
CA THR A 142 -23.98 -3.70 -24.06
C THR A 142 -23.21 -4.08 -22.80
N ARG A 143 -23.06 -3.13 -21.88
CA ARG A 143 -22.43 -3.35 -20.57
C ARG A 143 -23.42 -3.97 -19.61
N MET A 144 -23.03 -5.06 -18.96
CA MET A 144 -23.72 -5.67 -17.83
C MET A 144 -23.11 -5.09 -16.55
N VAL A 145 -23.84 -4.20 -15.87
CA VAL A 145 -23.37 -3.57 -14.64
C VAL A 145 -23.52 -4.56 -13.49
N PRO A 146 -22.45 -4.97 -12.80
CA PRO A 146 -22.56 -5.88 -11.66
C PRO A 146 -23.31 -5.24 -10.49
N VAL A 147 -23.97 -6.05 -9.66
CA VAL A 147 -24.47 -5.57 -8.36
C VAL A 147 -23.27 -5.17 -7.51
N TRP A 148 -23.33 -3.98 -6.91
CA TRP A 148 -22.26 -3.49 -6.06
C TRP A 148 -22.07 -4.41 -4.83
N SER A 149 -20.83 -4.75 -4.51
CA SER A 149 -20.46 -5.54 -3.35
C SER A 149 -19.06 -5.16 -2.85
N GLU A 150 -18.65 -5.69 -1.71
CA GLU A 150 -17.31 -5.50 -1.16
C GLU A 150 -16.24 -6.36 -1.87
N ASP A 151 -16.61 -7.11 -2.91
CA ASP A 151 -15.65 -7.85 -3.74
C ASP A 151 -14.66 -6.89 -4.40
N PRO A 152 -13.34 -7.08 -4.21
CA PRO A 152 -12.33 -6.18 -4.74
C PRO A 152 -12.36 -6.01 -6.27
N GLU A 153 -12.75 -7.05 -7.03
CA GLU A 153 -12.86 -6.98 -8.50
C GLU A 153 -14.04 -6.08 -8.89
N ILE A 154 -15.17 -6.16 -8.15
CA ILE A 154 -16.34 -5.31 -8.36
C ILE A 154 -16.02 -3.86 -8.01
N GLN A 155 -15.38 -3.61 -6.87
CA GLN A 155 -14.98 -2.26 -6.46
C GLN A 155 -14.02 -1.63 -7.47
N ALA A 156 -12.99 -2.36 -7.92
CA ALA A 156 -12.07 -1.89 -8.95
C ALA A 156 -12.77 -1.63 -10.28
N TYR A 157 -13.80 -2.38 -10.60
CA TYR A 157 -14.60 -2.15 -11.81
C TYR A 157 -15.47 -0.89 -11.71
N TYR A 158 -16.05 -0.61 -10.55
CA TYR A 158 -16.79 0.65 -10.33
C TYR A 158 -15.85 1.86 -10.41
N ASP A 159 -14.65 1.80 -9.83
CA ASP A 159 -13.59 2.82 -9.98
C ASP A 159 -13.22 3.05 -11.47
N PHE A 160 -13.12 1.96 -12.24
CA PHE A 160 -12.94 2.05 -13.69
C PHE A 160 -14.11 2.75 -14.39
N MET A 161 -15.37 2.38 -14.09
CA MET A 161 -16.55 2.99 -14.72
C MET A 161 -16.63 4.50 -14.44
N GLU A 162 -16.26 4.94 -13.24
CA GLU A 162 -16.18 6.36 -12.88
C GLU A 162 -15.06 7.09 -13.64
N SER A 163 -13.90 6.44 -13.77
CA SER A 163 -12.70 7.03 -14.38
C SER A 163 -12.73 7.01 -15.92
N TYR A 164 -13.44 6.07 -16.53
CA TYR A 164 -13.45 5.88 -17.99
C TYR A 164 -13.95 7.10 -18.78
N PRO A 165 -15.02 7.82 -18.39
CA PRO A 165 -15.45 9.04 -19.09
C PRO A 165 -14.35 10.10 -19.18
N LYS A 166 -13.49 10.19 -18.17
CA LYS A 166 -12.38 11.14 -18.08
C LYS A 166 -11.17 10.69 -18.90
N THR A 167 -10.83 9.42 -18.82
CA THR A 167 -9.58 8.88 -19.38
C THR A 167 -9.72 8.26 -20.76
N ARG A 168 -10.87 7.67 -21.07
CA ARG A 168 -11.15 6.85 -22.27
C ARG A 168 -10.17 5.68 -22.47
N LEU A 169 -9.50 5.21 -21.38
CA LEU A 169 -8.50 4.16 -21.41
C LEU A 169 -9.13 2.79 -21.12
N TYR A 170 -9.70 2.14 -22.12
CA TYR A 170 -10.36 0.85 -21.94
C TYR A 170 -9.39 -0.31 -21.61
N ARG A 171 -8.15 -0.23 -22.08
CA ARG A 171 -7.13 -1.28 -21.88
C ARG A 171 -6.49 -1.25 -20.50
N VAL A 172 -6.58 -0.14 -19.80
CA VAL A 172 -5.95 0.06 -18.50
C VAL A 172 -6.92 -0.39 -17.40
N ARG A 173 -6.56 -1.43 -16.72
CA ARG A 173 -7.35 -2.05 -15.66
C ARG A 173 -6.51 -2.20 -14.43
N PHE A 174 -7.07 -1.87 -13.29
CA PHE A 174 -6.47 -2.07 -11.99
C PHE A 174 -7.19 -3.20 -11.25
N SER A 175 -6.50 -3.87 -10.34
CA SER A 175 -7.08 -4.90 -9.47
C SER A 175 -7.67 -4.33 -8.18
N ARG A 176 -7.48 -3.02 -7.93
CA ARG A 176 -7.92 -2.35 -6.70
C ARG A 176 -8.58 -1.00 -6.99
N ALA A 177 -9.66 -0.70 -6.27
CA ALA A 177 -10.31 0.61 -6.32
C ALA A 177 -9.36 1.73 -5.87
N GLY A 178 -9.61 2.97 -6.32
CA GLY A 178 -8.79 4.16 -6.07
C GLY A 178 -7.47 4.19 -6.83
N SER A 179 -7.20 3.20 -7.69
CA SER A 179 -5.94 3.12 -8.43
C SER A 179 -5.87 4.09 -9.61
N PHE A 180 -6.99 4.43 -10.22
CA PHE A 180 -7.04 5.47 -11.26
C PHE A 180 -6.69 6.86 -10.71
N GLN A 181 -7.16 7.20 -9.54
CA GLN A 181 -6.80 8.46 -8.87
C GLN A 181 -5.30 8.50 -8.54
N LYS A 182 -4.74 7.38 -8.07
CA LYS A 182 -3.30 7.25 -7.84
C LYS A 182 -2.50 7.36 -9.14
N LEU A 183 -3.04 6.87 -10.27
CA LEU A 183 -2.44 7.05 -11.58
C LEU A 183 -2.48 8.51 -12.01
N GLN A 184 -3.62 9.21 -11.91
CA GLN A 184 -3.74 10.63 -12.22
C GLN A 184 -2.68 11.43 -11.45
N LYS A 185 -2.60 11.22 -10.14
CA LYS A 185 -1.59 11.86 -9.28
C LYS A 185 -0.16 11.53 -9.71
N ALA A 186 0.15 10.27 -10.05
CA ALA A 186 1.49 9.87 -10.49
C ALA A 186 1.90 10.51 -11.82
N LEU A 187 0.93 10.97 -12.61
CA LEU A 187 1.12 11.70 -13.86
C LEU A 187 1.08 13.23 -13.68
N GLY A 188 0.88 13.73 -12.46
CA GLY A 188 0.76 15.15 -12.16
C GLY A 188 -0.60 15.76 -12.56
N TYR A 189 -1.64 14.94 -12.72
CA TYR A 189 -2.99 15.42 -13.09
C TYR A 189 -3.87 15.61 -11.86
N GLU A 190 -4.77 16.60 -11.93
CA GLU A 190 -5.83 16.78 -10.96
C GLU A 190 -6.89 15.64 -11.05
N PRO A 191 -7.63 15.33 -9.98
CA PRO A 191 -8.58 14.21 -9.95
C PRO A 191 -9.67 14.30 -11.01
N ASP A 192 -10.08 15.51 -11.37
CA ASP A 192 -11.13 15.76 -12.36
C ASP A 192 -10.61 16.04 -13.77
N HIS A 193 -9.30 15.93 -13.96
CA HIS A 193 -8.68 16.14 -15.26
C HIS A 193 -9.24 15.18 -16.32
N VAL A 194 -9.73 15.75 -17.42
CA VAL A 194 -10.18 15.00 -18.58
C VAL A 194 -9.04 14.93 -19.59
N TRP A 195 -8.62 13.72 -19.91
CA TRP A 195 -7.47 13.49 -20.76
C TRP A 195 -7.71 13.92 -22.20
N SER A 196 -6.80 14.69 -22.74
CA SER A 196 -6.75 15.03 -24.18
C SER A 196 -6.38 13.80 -25.02
N ASP A 197 -6.58 13.88 -26.34
CA ASP A 197 -6.18 12.81 -27.26
C ASP A 197 -4.66 12.57 -27.26
N ASP A 198 -3.87 13.62 -27.07
CA ASP A 198 -2.41 13.53 -27.00
C ASP A 198 -1.95 12.84 -25.72
N GLU A 199 -2.51 13.18 -24.58
CA GLU A 199 -2.21 12.52 -23.31
C GLU A 199 -2.59 11.04 -23.36
N ARG A 200 -3.75 10.70 -23.91
CA ARG A 200 -4.18 9.31 -24.13
C ARG A 200 -3.22 8.54 -25.02
N ARG A 201 -2.81 9.12 -26.15
CA ARG A 201 -1.84 8.50 -27.07
C ARG A 201 -0.49 8.29 -26.40
N ARG A 202 0.02 9.33 -25.73
CA ARG A 202 1.29 9.28 -25.00
C ARG A 202 1.30 8.21 -23.91
N PHE A 203 0.24 8.18 -23.11
CA PHE A 203 0.10 7.18 -22.05
C PHE A 203 -0.05 5.76 -22.61
N THR A 204 -0.88 5.56 -23.63
CA THR A 204 -1.08 4.26 -24.27
C THR A 204 0.21 3.71 -24.87
N ALA A 205 1.04 4.57 -25.48
CA ALA A 205 2.34 4.19 -25.98
C ALA A 205 3.26 3.72 -24.83
N GLY A 206 3.35 4.49 -23.74
CA GLY A 206 4.12 4.13 -22.55
C GLY A 206 3.63 2.84 -21.89
N TYR A 207 2.31 2.68 -21.75
CA TYR A 207 1.70 1.46 -21.21
C TYR A 207 2.05 0.22 -22.05
N THR A 208 1.95 0.35 -23.37
CA THR A 208 2.29 -0.75 -24.29
C THR A 208 3.79 -1.08 -24.22
N TYR A 209 4.63 -0.04 -24.14
CA TYR A 209 6.07 -0.19 -24.00
C TYR A 209 6.47 -0.88 -22.68
N PHE A 210 5.81 -0.55 -21.57
CA PHE A 210 6.00 -1.20 -20.27
C PHE A 210 5.52 -2.65 -20.25
N GLN A 211 4.44 -2.96 -20.96
CA GLN A 211 3.76 -4.26 -20.90
C GLN A 211 4.64 -5.43 -21.38
N GLU A 212 5.44 -5.21 -22.43
CA GLU A 212 6.25 -6.27 -23.00
C GLU A 212 7.36 -6.76 -22.05
N PRO A 213 8.25 -5.90 -21.51
CA PRO A 213 9.27 -6.34 -20.56
C PRO A 213 8.64 -6.87 -19.26
N PHE A 214 7.53 -6.31 -18.79
CA PHE A 214 6.81 -6.83 -17.62
C PHE A 214 6.34 -8.28 -17.84
N ARG A 215 5.74 -8.59 -19.00
CA ARG A 215 5.33 -9.96 -19.35
C ARG A 215 6.52 -10.92 -19.47
N LYS A 216 7.62 -10.48 -20.07
CA LYS A 216 8.86 -11.29 -20.19
C LYS A 216 9.46 -11.66 -18.83
N LEU A 217 9.28 -10.81 -17.82
CA LEU A 217 9.71 -11.07 -16.44
C LEU A 217 8.75 -12.00 -15.67
N GLY A 218 7.66 -12.47 -16.28
CA GLY A 218 6.67 -13.35 -15.63
C GLY A 218 5.47 -12.58 -15.05
N GLY A 219 5.33 -11.29 -15.34
CA GLY A 219 4.24 -10.46 -14.82
C GLY A 219 2.84 -10.94 -15.23
N GLY A 220 2.71 -11.65 -16.35
CA GLY A 220 1.43 -12.22 -16.78
C GLY A 220 0.92 -13.39 -15.93
N GLU A 221 1.74 -13.94 -15.04
CA GLU A 221 1.38 -15.04 -14.11
C GLU A 221 0.97 -14.52 -12.72
N LEU A 222 1.19 -13.23 -12.45
CA LEU A 222 0.81 -12.62 -11.17
C LEU A 222 -0.70 -12.32 -11.13
N PRO A 223 -1.35 -12.40 -9.96
CA PRO A 223 -2.76 -12.07 -9.78
C PRO A 223 -3.00 -10.56 -9.70
N ILE A 224 -2.24 -9.77 -10.46
CA ILE A 224 -2.37 -8.32 -10.61
C ILE A 224 -2.34 -7.94 -12.09
N THR A 225 -2.72 -6.72 -12.39
CA THR A 225 -2.70 -6.21 -13.77
C THR A 225 -1.36 -5.57 -14.13
N THR A 226 -1.11 -5.40 -15.42
CA THR A 226 0.03 -4.59 -15.89
C THR A 226 -0.04 -3.16 -15.36
N ALA A 227 -1.24 -2.60 -15.21
CA ALA A 227 -1.44 -1.24 -14.70
C ALA A 227 -1.05 -1.12 -13.22
N ASP A 228 -1.35 -2.14 -12.40
CA ASP A 228 -0.92 -2.16 -11.00
C ASP A 228 0.61 -2.14 -10.89
N ALA A 229 1.29 -2.98 -11.67
CA ALA A 229 2.73 -3.03 -11.71
C ALA A 229 3.35 -1.73 -12.24
N MET A 230 2.77 -1.16 -13.31
CA MET A 230 3.19 0.13 -13.84
C MET A 230 3.01 1.26 -12.83
N LEU A 231 1.91 1.26 -12.07
CA LEU A 231 1.68 2.26 -11.00
C LEU A 231 2.75 2.18 -9.90
N VAL A 232 3.20 0.97 -9.52
CA VAL A 232 4.33 0.79 -8.59
C VAL A 232 5.59 1.40 -9.17
N TRP A 233 5.88 1.13 -10.43
CA TRP A 233 7.06 1.63 -11.13
C TRP A 233 7.03 3.16 -11.28
N LEU A 234 5.89 3.73 -11.69
CA LEU A 234 5.70 5.17 -11.88
C LEU A 234 5.94 5.98 -10.59
N LYS A 235 5.61 5.43 -9.43
CA LYS A 235 5.88 6.08 -8.13
C LYS A 235 7.36 6.15 -7.77
N VAL A 236 8.21 5.40 -8.44
CA VAL A 236 9.66 5.37 -8.19
C VAL A 236 10.40 6.20 -9.25
N TYR A 237 10.02 6.03 -10.53
CA TYR A 237 10.77 6.58 -11.66
C TYR A 237 10.04 7.73 -12.35
N GLY A 238 8.71 7.81 -12.26
CA GLY A 238 7.92 8.81 -12.99
C GLY A 238 7.65 8.46 -14.45
N PHE A 239 6.71 9.18 -15.08
CA PHE A 239 6.25 8.85 -16.43
C PHE A 239 7.21 9.30 -17.53
N ASP A 240 7.91 10.42 -17.32
CA ASP A 240 8.87 10.94 -18.30
C ASP A 240 10.07 10.00 -18.44
N GLU A 241 10.50 9.37 -17.34
CA GLU A 241 11.56 8.36 -17.36
C GLU A 241 11.15 7.15 -18.21
N LEU A 242 9.89 6.69 -18.12
CA LEU A 242 9.39 5.56 -18.92
C LEU A 242 9.58 5.77 -20.42
N LEU A 243 9.36 6.99 -20.90
CA LEU A 243 9.42 7.32 -22.32
C LEU A 243 10.85 7.56 -22.81
N SER A 244 11.80 7.82 -21.90
CA SER A 244 13.21 8.11 -22.21
C SER A 244 14.10 6.87 -22.16
N LEU A 245 13.73 5.85 -21.37
CA LEU A 245 14.57 4.66 -21.16
C LEU A 245 14.62 3.73 -22.38
N PRO A 246 15.81 3.24 -22.76
CA PRO A 246 15.95 2.11 -23.68
C PRO A 246 15.30 0.84 -23.10
N ALA A 247 14.81 -0.07 -23.96
CA ALA A 247 14.10 -1.28 -23.56
C ALA A 247 14.87 -2.16 -22.55
N ALA A 248 16.19 -2.24 -22.68
CA ALA A 248 17.02 -3.01 -21.73
C ALA A 248 17.08 -2.36 -20.35
N GLU A 249 17.19 -1.04 -20.28
CA GLU A 249 17.20 -0.30 -19.01
C GLU A 249 15.81 -0.28 -18.38
N LEU A 250 14.74 -0.20 -19.16
CA LEU A 250 13.37 -0.36 -18.66
C LEU A 250 13.17 -1.74 -18.03
N ALA A 251 13.61 -2.81 -18.68
CA ALA A 251 13.51 -4.16 -18.11
C ALA A 251 14.31 -4.29 -16.80
N LYS A 252 15.47 -3.65 -16.69
CA LYS A 252 16.28 -3.60 -15.48
C LYS A 252 15.58 -2.83 -14.37
N SER A 253 15.00 -1.66 -14.66
CA SER A 253 14.27 -0.84 -13.68
C SER A 253 12.97 -1.52 -13.20
N ILE A 254 12.25 -2.24 -14.08
CA ILE A 254 11.11 -3.07 -13.68
C ILE A 254 11.57 -4.19 -12.73
N LYS A 255 12.71 -4.83 -13.03
CA LYS A 255 13.29 -5.85 -12.15
C LYS A 255 13.69 -5.27 -10.78
N ALA A 256 14.16 -4.03 -10.73
CA ALA A 256 14.53 -3.36 -9.47
C ALA A 256 13.33 -3.18 -8.52
N VAL A 257 12.13 -2.91 -9.05
CA VAL A 257 10.88 -2.79 -8.26
C VAL A 257 10.08 -4.10 -8.19
N TRP A 258 10.63 -5.22 -8.67
CA TRP A 258 9.88 -6.48 -8.78
C TRP A 258 9.39 -7.01 -7.43
N ALA A 259 10.16 -6.83 -6.38
CA ALA A 259 9.75 -7.18 -5.02
C ALA A 259 8.52 -6.39 -4.57
N ASP A 260 8.47 -5.08 -4.84
CA ASP A 260 7.31 -4.23 -4.54
C ASP A 260 6.07 -4.62 -5.37
N VAL A 261 6.27 -5.02 -6.63
CA VAL A 261 5.19 -5.53 -7.49
C VAL A 261 4.60 -6.82 -6.91
N LYS A 262 5.44 -7.74 -6.46
CA LYS A 262 4.99 -9.00 -5.81
C LYS A 262 4.36 -8.74 -4.45
N ALA A 263 4.83 -7.77 -3.69
CA ALA A 263 4.24 -7.38 -2.40
C ALA A 263 2.77 -6.95 -2.52
N LEU A 264 2.31 -6.53 -3.72
CA LEU A 264 0.89 -6.28 -3.95
C LEU A 264 0.02 -7.54 -3.82
N THR A 265 0.59 -8.73 -3.97
CA THR A 265 -0.15 -10.00 -3.95
C THR A 265 -0.15 -10.68 -2.59
N GLU A 266 0.61 -10.17 -1.64
CA GLU A 266 0.80 -10.76 -0.33
C GLU A 266 0.41 -9.77 0.77
N PRO A 267 -0.10 -10.24 1.92
CA PRO A 267 -0.35 -9.37 3.07
C PRO A 267 0.97 -8.83 3.62
N ILE A 268 0.91 -7.64 4.22
CA ILE A 268 2.06 -7.04 4.93
C ILE A 268 2.39 -7.92 6.13
N ASP A 269 3.65 -8.30 6.29
CA ASP A 269 4.14 -9.03 7.46
C ASP A 269 4.49 -8.05 8.59
N VAL A 270 3.64 -7.98 9.60
CA VAL A 270 3.85 -7.09 10.75
C VAL A 270 4.54 -7.86 11.89
N LYS A 271 5.81 -7.53 12.14
CA LYS A 271 6.62 -8.11 13.22
C LYS A 271 6.37 -7.35 14.52
N THR A 272 5.75 -8.01 15.49
CA THR A 272 5.42 -7.45 16.82
C THR A 272 6.52 -7.68 17.86
N ASP A 273 7.43 -8.61 17.60
CA ASP A 273 8.52 -8.97 18.49
C ASP A 273 9.87 -8.56 17.88
N ALA A 274 10.79 -8.14 18.76
CA ALA A 274 12.16 -7.89 18.34
C ALA A 274 12.80 -9.20 17.87
N PRO A 275 13.62 -9.17 16.79
CA PRO A 275 14.34 -10.35 16.33
C PRO A 275 15.19 -10.91 17.48
N GLU A 276 15.07 -12.21 17.74
CA GLU A 276 15.99 -12.86 18.69
C GLU A 276 17.42 -12.66 18.20
N ALA A 277 18.26 -12.02 19.03
CA ALA A 277 19.70 -12.02 18.83
C ALA A 277 20.17 -13.47 18.99
N LYS A 278 20.18 -14.24 17.90
CA LYS A 278 20.88 -15.53 17.91
C LYS A 278 22.35 -15.23 18.08
N ASP A 279 22.81 -15.21 19.34
CA ASP A 279 24.22 -15.36 19.62
C ASP A 279 24.67 -16.65 18.95
N GLY A 280 25.28 -16.48 17.75
CA GLY A 280 25.74 -17.60 16.96
C GLY A 280 26.70 -18.41 17.81
N GLY A 281 26.26 -19.57 18.26
CA GLY A 281 27.15 -20.54 18.91
C GLY A 281 28.38 -20.78 18.03
N LEU A 282 29.41 -21.44 18.56
CA LEU A 282 30.71 -21.66 17.88
C LEU A 282 30.61 -22.07 16.40
N LEU A 283 29.53 -22.74 16.00
CA LEU A 283 29.22 -23.12 14.61
C LEU A 283 28.80 -21.91 13.72
N GLY A 284 28.16 -20.86 14.26
CA GLY A 284 27.79 -19.66 13.51
C GLY A 284 28.98 -18.79 13.11
N ARG A 285 30.15 -18.95 13.73
CA ARG A 285 31.39 -18.25 13.36
C ARG A 285 32.08 -18.83 12.11
N LEU A 286 31.70 -20.02 11.67
CA LEU A 286 32.26 -20.68 10.48
C LEU A 286 31.56 -20.35 9.19
N PHE A 287 30.39 -19.71 9.22
CA PHE A 287 29.70 -19.28 7.98
C PHE A 287 30.21 -17.89 7.59
N LYS A 288 30.88 -17.82 6.45
CA LYS A 288 31.41 -16.63 5.78
C LYS A 288 30.29 -15.58 5.61
N GLY A 289 30.53 -14.35 6.09
CA GLY A 289 29.83 -13.17 5.64
C GLY A 289 29.13 -12.30 6.68
N LYS A 290 29.30 -12.54 8.00
CA LYS A 290 28.75 -11.61 9.01
C LYS A 290 29.63 -10.37 9.12
N PRO A 291 29.07 -9.16 8.93
CA PRO A 291 29.86 -7.95 9.13
C PRO A 291 30.28 -7.83 10.61
N SER A 292 31.56 -7.58 10.86
CA SER A 292 32.07 -7.28 12.20
C SER A 292 31.74 -5.86 12.62
N HIS A 293 31.53 -4.99 11.65
CA HIS A 293 31.25 -3.57 11.78
C HIS A 293 30.16 -3.18 10.78
N LEU A 294 29.29 -2.23 11.12
CA LEU A 294 28.22 -1.73 10.26
C LEU A 294 28.26 -0.20 10.19
N ASN A 295 28.27 0.35 8.98
CA ASN A 295 28.09 1.78 8.73
C ASN A 295 26.60 2.07 8.55
N VAL A 296 26.05 2.95 9.39
CA VAL A 296 24.64 3.27 9.48
C VAL A 296 24.41 4.76 9.20
N ALA A 297 23.50 5.10 8.30
CA ALA A 297 23.10 6.47 8.08
C ALA A 297 21.72 6.76 8.68
N PHE A 298 21.55 7.97 9.19
CA PHE A 298 20.30 8.51 9.69
C PHE A 298 19.93 9.73 8.87
N VAL A 299 18.75 9.69 8.22
CA VAL A 299 18.25 10.77 7.36
C VAL A 299 16.96 11.31 7.96
N SER A 300 16.92 12.63 8.20
CA SER A 300 15.78 13.35 8.77
C SER A 300 15.44 14.56 7.92
N ASP A 301 14.14 14.78 7.68
CA ASP A 301 13.64 16.00 7.02
C ASP A 301 13.59 17.22 7.97
N GLN A 302 13.86 16.99 9.25
CA GLN A 302 13.83 18.01 10.29
C GLN A 302 15.17 18.10 11.03
N LEU A 303 15.42 19.27 11.63
CA LEU A 303 16.57 19.49 12.49
C LEU A 303 16.26 19.09 13.93
N PRO A 304 17.19 18.43 14.67
CA PRO A 304 16.99 18.05 16.07
C PRO A 304 16.76 19.22 17.03
N GLU A 305 17.21 20.42 16.67
CA GLU A 305 17.02 21.65 17.44
C GLU A 305 15.60 22.21 17.31
N GLN A 306 14.89 21.87 16.23
CA GLN A 306 13.58 22.39 15.88
C GLN A 306 12.45 21.37 16.07
N SER A 307 12.78 20.08 16.15
CA SER A 307 11.81 18.99 16.23
C SER A 307 12.16 18.02 17.35
N ASP A 308 11.25 17.85 18.29
CA ASP A 308 11.39 16.84 19.35
C ASP A 308 11.45 15.43 18.77
N TRP A 309 10.79 15.17 17.65
CA TRP A 309 10.84 13.90 16.95
C TRP A 309 12.23 13.61 16.38
N ALA A 310 12.79 14.55 15.61
CA ALA A 310 14.15 14.41 15.07
C ALA A 310 15.19 14.30 16.18
N ARG A 311 15.04 15.08 17.27
CA ARG A 311 15.90 14.98 18.46
C ARG A 311 15.82 13.61 19.10
N ALA A 312 14.63 13.03 19.24
CA ALA A 312 14.43 11.71 19.82
C ALA A 312 15.16 10.63 19.02
N HIS A 313 15.10 10.71 17.71
CA HIS A 313 15.81 9.78 16.83
C HIS A 313 17.33 9.97 16.90
N ASP A 314 17.82 11.21 16.98
CA ASP A 314 19.27 11.47 17.15
C ASP A 314 19.80 10.97 18.51
N LEU A 315 19.06 11.17 19.58
CA LEU A 315 19.41 10.57 20.88
C LEU A 315 19.40 9.04 20.83
N GLY A 316 18.47 8.45 20.06
CA GLY A 316 18.44 7.02 19.79
C GLY A 316 19.68 6.54 19.02
N ARG A 317 20.17 7.32 18.06
CA ARG A 317 21.44 7.07 17.35
C ARG A 317 22.64 7.13 18.30
N GLN A 318 22.72 8.18 19.12
CA GLN A 318 23.81 8.31 20.12
C GLN A 318 23.82 7.14 21.12
N TYR A 319 22.63 6.70 21.55
CA TYR A 319 22.49 5.49 22.37
C TYR A 319 23.03 4.24 21.66
N LEU A 320 22.70 4.07 20.38
CA LEU A 320 23.18 2.98 19.53
C LEU A 320 24.73 2.94 19.52
N GLU A 321 25.38 4.08 19.29
CA GLU A 321 26.84 4.21 19.31
C GLU A 321 27.43 3.86 20.68
N ALA A 322 26.81 4.37 21.75
CA ALA A 322 27.27 4.09 23.11
C ALA A 322 27.19 2.60 23.48
N VAL A 323 26.15 1.90 22.99
CA VAL A 323 25.91 0.47 23.31
C VAL A 323 26.73 -0.47 22.43
N LEU A 324 26.93 -0.15 21.16
CA LEU A 324 27.66 -1.05 20.24
C LEU A 324 29.13 -0.71 20.03
N GLY A 325 29.57 0.48 20.42
CA GLY A 325 30.97 0.92 20.35
C GLY A 325 31.56 0.73 18.94
N ASP A 326 32.74 0.12 18.88
CA ASP A 326 33.49 -0.10 17.62
C ASP A 326 32.76 -0.98 16.57
N ARG A 327 31.60 -1.53 16.89
CA ARG A 327 30.82 -2.36 15.97
C ARG A 327 29.93 -1.55 15.06
N VAL A 328 29.79 -0.25 15.28
CA VAL A 328 28.95 0.64 14.48
C VAL A 328 29.60 2.00 14.30
N SER A 329 29.45 2.56 13.10
CA SER A 329 29.71 3.99 12.84
C SER A 329 28.44 4.61 12.27
N THR A 330 28.15 5.85 12.65
CA THR A 330 26.95 6.52 12.13
C THR A 330 27.29 7.78 11.34
N GLN A 331 26.45 8.05 10.33
CA GLN A 331 26.40 9.27 9.54
C GLN A 331 25.04 9.94 9.75
N VAL A 332 24.97 11.26 9.72
CA VAL A 332 23.74 12.01 10.00
C VAL A 332 23.48 13.03 8.91
N PHE A 333 22.27 13.05 8.36
CA PHE A 333 21.77 13.98 7.37
C PHE A 333 20.46 14.58 7.87
N ASN A 334 20.49 15.77 8.43
CA ASN A 334 19.34 16.44 9.04
C ASN A 334 18.83 17.59 8.17
N GLY A 335 17.54 17.90 8.24
CA GLY A 335 16.90 18.99 7.51
C GLY A 335 16.86 18.76 6.00
N VAL A 336 16.84 17.50 5.59
CA VAL A 336 16.87 17.11 4.18
C VAL A 336 15.43 17.11 3.62
N ARG A 337 15.18 17.96 2.64
CA ARG A 337 13.84 18.03 2.02
C ARG A 337 13.48 16.70 1.34
N PRO A 338 12.21 16.24 1.50
CA PRO A 338 11.71 15.09 0.74
C PRO A 338 11.89 15.25 -0.78
N GLY A 339 12.15 14.18 -1.50
CA GLY A 339 12.42 14.19 -2.94
C GLY A 339 13.90 14.16 -3.28
N GLY A 340 14.34 14.94 -4.25
CA GLY A 340 15.71 14.88 -4.79
C GLY A 340 16.81 15.15 -3.77
N ASP A 341 16.61 16.04 -2.79
CA ASP A 341 17.59 16.30 -1.73
C ASP A 341 17.78 15.07 -0.84
N ALA A 342 16.69 14.38 -0.52
CA ALA A 342 16.74 13.15 0.28
C ALA A 342 17.41 11.99 -0.50
N GLU A 343 17.16 11.89 -1.81
CA GLU A 343 17.86 10.95 -2.67
C GLU A 343 19.35 11.23 -2.67
N ALA A 344 19.77 12.50 -2.87
CA ALA A 344 21.16 12.89 -2.86
C ALA A 344 21.86 12.60 -1.53
N ALA A 345 21.18 12.85 -0.40
CA ALA A 345 21.71 12.54 0.93
C ALA A 345 21.91 11.03 1.14
N MET A 346 20.99 10.20 0.65
CA MET A 346 21.12 8.75 0.72
C MET A 346 22.23 8.22 -0.19
N GLU A 347 22.37 8.78 -1.40
CA GLU A 347 23.47 8.46 -2.31
C GLU A 347 24.84 8.84 -1.70
N GLU A 348 24.96 10.01 -1.07
CA GLU A 348 26.16 10.42 -0.33
C GLU A 348 26.46 9.46 0.81
N ALA A 349 25.45 9.07 1.60
CA ALA A 349 25.61 8.10 2.66
C ALA A 349 26.17 6.76 2.14
N ILE A 350 25.65 6.28 1.01
CA ILE A 350 26.08 5.03 0.37
C ILE A 350 27.52 5.17 -0.17
N ALA A 351 27.84 6.27 -0.82
CA ALA A 351 29.19 6.57 -1.29
C ALA A 351 30.20 6.61 -0.14
N ASN A 352 29.79 7.05 1.05
CA ASN A 352 30.56 7.02 2.29
C ASN A 352 30.50 5.65 3.01
N GLY A 353 29.97 4.61 2.36
CA GLY A 353 30.01 3.22 2.82
C GLY A 353 28.84 2.81 3.72
N ALA A 354 27.73 3.55 3.76
CA ALA A 354 26.54 3.13 4.53
C ALA A 354 25.97 1.82 3.96
N GLN A 355 25.71 0.87 4.85
CA GLN A 355 25.12 -0.44 4.57
C GLN A 355 23.69 -0.54 5.08
N LEU A 356 23.31 0.36 5.98
CA LEU A 356 21.99 0.48 6.57
C LEU A 356 21.60 1.97 6.66
N ILE A 357 20.40 2.32 6.22
CA ILE A 357 19.86 3.67 6.29
C ILE A 357 18.56 3.67 7.08
N PHE A 358 18.46 4.54 8.08
CA PHE A 358 17.23 4.87 8.79
C PHE A 358 16.72 6.23 8.31
N ALA A 359 15.59 6.26 7.62
CA ALA A 359 14.86 7.47 7.32
C ALA A 359 13.77 7.66 8.39
N VAL A 360 13.92 8.72 9.21
CA VAL A 360 13.22 8.80 10.50
C VAL A 360 11.83 9.43 10.43
N THR A 361 11.35 9.77 9.22
CA THR A 361 10.01 10.34 9.01
C THR A 361 9.32 9.77 7.78
N PRO A 362 7.96 9.68 7.78
CA PRO A 362 7.20 9.13 6.66
C PRO A 362 7.38 9.84 5.31
N PRO A 363 7.54 11.18 5.23
CA PRO A 363 7.72 11.89 3.95
C PRO A 363 8.93 11.43 3.13
N LEU A 364 9.94 10.85 3.76
CA LEU A 364 11.15 10.36 3.09
C LEU A 364 10.96 9.03 2.34
N ILE A 365 9.76 8.40 2.42
CA ILE A 365 9.49 7.07 1.83
C ILE A 365 9.73 7.03 0.31
N GLY A 366 9.46 8.11 -0.41
CA GLY A 366 9.69 8.20 -1.85
C GLY A 366 11.17 8.03 -2.21
N ALA A 367 12.05 8.78 -1.53
CA ALA A 367 13.49 8.69 -1.69
C ALA A 367 14.01 7.30 -1.27
N CYS A 368 13.51 6.76 -0.14
CA CYS A 368 13.86 5.41 0.31
C CYS A 368 13.62 4.35 -0.77
N ARG A 369 12.46 4.41 -1.44
CA ARG A 369 12.08 3.44 -2.48
C ARG A 369 12.96 3.54 -3.71
N LYS A 370 13.28 4.75 -4.15
CA LYS A 370 14.14 4.99 -5.31
C LYS A 370 15.56 4.51 -5.02
N THR A 371 16.12 4.89 -3.89
CA THR A 371 17.44 4.43 -3.45
C THR A 371 17.51 2.92 -3.29
N ALA A 372 16.49 2.29 -2.67
CA ALA A 372 16.44 0.83 -2.52
C ALA A 372 16.39 0.10 -3.88
N ALA A 373 15.71 0.66 -4.87
CA ALA A 373 15.66 0.10 -6.22
C ALA A 373 17.01 0.18 -6.95
N GLN A 374 17.80 1.22 -6.69
CA GLN A 374 19.13 1.46 -7.28
C GLN A 374 20.24 0.69 -6.54
N HIS A 375 20.10 0.54 -5.21
CA HIS A 375 21.09 -0.09 -4.33
C HIS A 375 20.48 -1.29 -3.55
N PRO A 376 20.22 -2.42 -4.22
CA PRO A 376 19.54 -3.56 -3.61
C PRO A 376 20.35 -4.24 -2.48
N ASP A 377 21.64 -3.94 -2.37
CA ASP A 377 22.52 -4.46 -1.31
C ASP A 377 22.54 -3.58 -0.05
N VAL A 378 21.99 -2.35 -0.13
CA VAL A 378 21.84 -1.45 1.01
C VAL A 378 20.46 -1.67 1.65
N ARG A 379 20.42 -1.74 2.96
CA ARG A 379 19.20 -1.91 3.74
C ARG A 379 18.63 -0.56 4.11
N ILE A 380 17.35 -0.35 3.78
CA ILE A 380 16.67 0.93 4.05
C ILE A 380 15.43 0.68 4.89
N LEU A 381 15.33 1.38 6.02
CA LEU A 381 14.14 1.40 6.86
C LEU A 381 13.58 2.82 6.95
N ASN A 382 12.27 2.92 6.84
CA ASN A 382 11.55 4.19 7.03
C ASN A 382 10.70 4.13 8.29
N CYS A 383 10.74 5.18 9.11
CA CYS A 383 9.90 5.32 10.28
C CYS A 383 8.46 5.65 9.87
N SER A 384 7.71 4.61 9.59
CA SER A 384 6.31 4.65 9.17
C SER A 384 5.68 3.29 9.46
N VAL A 385 4.37 3.17 9.21
CA VAL A 385 3.63 1.92 9.46
C VAL A 385 2.66 1.65 8.32
N SER A 386 2.33 0.38 8.11
CA SER A 386 1.37 -0.07 7.07
C SER A 386 1.76 0.28 5.62
N MET A 387 3.06 0.27 5.33
CA MET A 387 3.56 0.54 3.98
C MET A 387 3.78 -0.77 3.20
N PRO A 388 3.18 -0.91 2.01
CA PRO A 388 3.22 -2.15 1.22
C PRO A 388 4.47 -2.23 0.33
N TYR A 389 5.66 -1.97 0.88
CA TYR A 389 6.91 -1.99 0.13
C TYR A 389 7.82 -3.11 0.61
N ALA A 390 8.30 -3.94 -0.33
CA ALA A 390 9.23 -5.02 -0.02
C ALA A 390 10.71 -4.56 -0.05
N GLY A 391 11.03 -3.57 -0.88
CA GLY A 391 12.39 -3.02 -0.98
C GLY A 391 12.78 -2.10 0.18
N VAL A 392 11.79 -1.56 0.89
CA VAL A 392 11.96 -0.71 2.07
C VAL A 392 11.17 -1.31 3.21
N GLN A 393 11.83 -1.64 4.30
CA GLN A 393 11.13 -2.07 5.52
C GLN A 393 10.70 -0.85 6.32
N THR A 394 9.67 -0.99 7.14
CA THR A 394 9.20 0.09 7.99
C THR A 394 9.27 -0.30 9.45
N TYR A 395 9.40 0.70 10.32
CA TYR A 395 9.41 0.50 11.77
C TYR A 395 8.61 1.58 12.46
N TYR A 396 7.89 1.19 13.50
CA TYR A 396 7.16 2.07 14.42
C TYR A 396 6.93 1.36 15.75
N SER A 397 6.10 1.93 16.64
CA SER A 397 5.88 1.34 17.95
C SER A 397 4.42 1.30 18.36
N ARG A 398 4.10 0.35 19.25
CA ARG A 398 2.77 0.17 19.84
C ARG A 398 2.57 1.09 21.05
N ILE A 399 2.70 2.40 20.87
CA ILE A 399 2.56 3.38 21.95
C ILE A 399 1.21 3.27 22.67
N TYR A 400 0.20 2.68 22.02
CA TYR A 400 -1.11 2.43 22.61
C TYR A 400 -1.05 1.56 23.88
N GLU A 401 -0.04 0.71 24.06
CA GLU A 401 0.15 -0.09 25.27
C GLU A 401 0.39 0.82 26.49
N GLY A 402 1.21 1.86 26.33
CA GLY A 402 1.41 2.89 27.35
C GLY A 402 0.16 3.74 27.58
N LYS A 403 -0.63 4.00 26.52
CA LYS A 403 -1.90 4.72 26.64
C LYS A 403 -2.93 3.92 27.43
N PHE A 404 -2.99 2.60 27.29
CA PHE A 404 -3.85 1.75 28.10
C PHE A 404 -3.55 1.89 29.60
N ILE A 405 -2.29 1.85 30.00
CA ILE A 405 -1.89 2.07 31.40
C ILE A 405 -2.24 3.47 31.86
N ALA A 406 -1.95 4.49 31.05
CA ALA A 406 -2.28 5.88 31.37
C ALA A 406 -3.81 6.08 31.52
N GLY A 407 -4.60 5.37 30.71
CA GLY A 407 -6.05 5.32 30.81
C GLY A 407 -6.53 4.71 32.14
N ALA A 408 -5.95 3.58 32.53
CA ALA A 408 -6.27 2.94 33.81
C ALA A 408 -5.94 3.87 35.02
N ILE A 409 -4.82 4.57 34.95
CA ILE A 409 -4.46 5.59 35.96
C ILE A 409 -5.48 6.74 35.97
N ALA A 410 -5.86 7.23 34.80
CA ALA A 410 -6.83 8.31 34.66
C ALA A 410 -8.19 7.93 35.25
N GLY A 411 -8.67 6.71 34.98
CA GLY A 411 -9.93 6.20 35.50
C GLY A 411 -9.96 6.13 37.03
N VAL A 412 -8.90 5.61 37.66
CA VAL A 412 -8.77 5.60 39.15
C VAL A 412 -8.76 7.00 39.73
N LEU A 413 -8.08 7.95 39.08
CA LEU A 413 -7.89 9.30 39.61
C LEU A 413 -9.06 10.26 39.30
N SER A 414 -9.92 9.91 38.34
CA SER A 414 -11.07 10.74 37.93
C SER A 414 -12.19 10.62 38.92
N ARG A 415 -12.47 11.73 39.67
CA ARG A 415 -13.61 11.82 40.60
C ARG A 415 -14.90 12.23 39.87
N GLU A 416 -14.76 12.99 38.81
CA GLU A 416 -15.88 13.61 38.07
C GLU A 416 -16.39 12.74 36.92
N GLY A 417 -15.69 11.65 36.58
CA GLY A 417 -16.02 10.78 35.48
C GLY A 417 -15.84 11.40 34.09
N ARG A 418 -15.15 12.58 34.02
CA ARG A 418 -14.85 13.28 32.75
C ARG A 418 -13.34 13.40 32.59
N ILE A 419 -12.83 12.89 31.49
CA ILE A 419 -11.39 12.83 31.19
C ILE A 419 -11.18 13.41 29.78
N GLY A 420 -10.22 14.29 29.63
CA GLY A 420 -9.82 14.85 28.33
C GLY A 420 -8.81 13.95 27.60
N TYR A 421 -8.88 13.89 26.30
CA TYR A 421 -7.87 13.29 25.43
C TYR A 421 -7.57 14.22 24.27
N VAL A 422 -6.32 14.64 24.12
CA VAL A 422 -5.84 15.42 22.98
C VAL A 422 -5.00 14.53 22.08
N ALA A 423 -5.56 14.16 20.94
CA ALA A 423 -4.86 13.38 19.91
C ALA A 423 -4.07 14.30 18.95
N SER A 424 -3.02 13.77 18.33
CA SER A 424 -2.18 14.52 17.39
C SER A 424 -2.83 14.62 16.00
N SER A 425 -2.73 13.58 15.20
CA SER A 425 -3.26 13.50 13.84
C SER A 425 -3.88 12.13 13.59
N PRO A 426 -4.93 12.01 12.76
CA PRO A 426 -5.62 10.76 12.49
C PRO A 426 -4.83 9.89 11.51
N ILE A 427 -3.68 9.40 11.97
CA ILE A 427 -2.82 8.44 11.25
C ILE A 427 -2.99 7.03 11.81
N PHE A 428 -2.53 6.02 11.07
CA PHE A 428 -2.59 4.63 11.50
C PHE A 428 -2.01 4.44 12.92
N GLY A 429 -2.73 3.70 13.77
CA GLY A 429 -2.37 3.44 15.15
C GLY A 429 -2.79 4.53 16.15
N VAL A 430 -3.16 5.75 15.74
CA VAL A 430 -3.64 6.79 16.67
C VAL A 430 -5.05 6.49 17.17
N PRO A 431 -6.04 6.07 16.35
CA PRO A 431 -7.32 5.60 16.88
C PRO A 431 -7.18 4.42 17.85
N ALA A 432 -6.24 3.50 17.58
CA ALA A 432 -5.92 2.43 18.53
C ALA A 432 -5.40 2.98 19.87
N SER A 433 -4.59 4.04 19.85
CA SER A 433 -4.09 4.69 21.06
C SER A 433 -5.22 5.34 21.87
N ILE A 434 -6.19 5.96 21.20
CA ILE A 434 -7.39 6.53 21.84
C ILE A 434 -8.24 5.42 22.46
N ASN A 435 -8.48 4.35 21.71
CA ASN A 435 -9.28 3.20 22.14
C ASN A 435 -8.62 2.43 23.28
N ALA A 436 -7.31 2.23 23.25
CA ALA A 436 -6.56 1.60 24.34
C ALA A 436 -6.64 2.44 25.63
N PHE A 437 -6.50 3.75 25.53
CA PHE A 437 -6.71 4.65 26.66
C PHE A 437 -8.14 4.55 27.21
N ALA A 438 -9.13 4.50 26.33
CA ALA A 438 -10.53 4.33 26.69
C ALA A 438 -10.79 3.01 27.43
N GLN A 439 -10.24 1.90 26.93
CA GLN A 439 -10.32 0.60 27.63
C GLN A 439 -9.65 0.62 28.99
N GLY A 440 -8.49 1.27 29.10
CA GLY A 440 -7.83 1.49 30.40
C GLY A 440 -8.71 2.26 31.37
N VAL A 441 -9.36 3.34 30.91
CA VAL A 441 -10.31 4.12 31.72
C VAL A 441 -11.50 3.24 32.14
N GLN A 442 -12.09 2.51 31.21
CA GLN A 442 -13.26 1.63 31.50
C GLN A 442 -12.92 0.49 32.45
N LEU A 443 -11.68 -0.02 32.42
CA LEU A 443 -11.21 -1.04 33.36
C LEU A 443 -11.32 -0.60 34.81
N THR A 444 -11.09 0.69 35.11
CA THR A 444 -11.00 1.21 36.47
C THR A 444 -12.14 2.16 36.85
N ASN A 445 -12.83 2.74 35.85
CA ASN A 445 -13.96 3.62 36.02
C ASN A 445 -14.97 3.46 34.86
N PRO A 446 -15.85 2.42 34.90
CA PRO A 446 -16.77 2.10 33.82
C PRO A 446 -17.78 3.21 33.46
N GLY A 447 -18.04 4.15 34.37
CA GLY A 447 -18.95 5.27 34.13
C GLY A 447 -18.30 6.51 33.53
N ALA A 448 -16.98 6.52 33.40
CA ALA A 448 -16.28 7.69 32.90
C ALA A 448 -16.45 7.89 31.39
N ARG A 449 -16.46 9.17 30.96
CA ARG A 449 -16.50 9.61 29.56
C ARG A 449 -15.21 10.34 29.21
N ILE A 450 -14.78 10.17 27.96
CA ILE A 450 -13.55 10.78 27.43
C ILE A 450 -13.94 11.83 26.40
N ILE A 451 -13.53 13.07 26.64
CA ILE A 451 -13.74 14.17 25.71
C ILE A 451 -12.53 14.27 24.79
N LEU A 452 -12.70 13.88 23.53
CA LEU A 452 -11.66 13.88 22.50
C LEU A 452 -11.54 15.25 21.84
N ARG A 453 -10.31 15.72 21.69
CA ARG A 453 -9.92 16.86 20.85
C ARG A 453 -8.71 16.48 20.00
N TRP A 454 -8.51 17.22 18.91
CA TRP A 454 -7.41 16.98 17.98
C TRP A 454 -6.54 18.22 17.84
N SER A 455 -5.26 18.13 18.17
CA SER A 455 -4.32 19.24 18.04
C SER A 455 -4.01 19.59 16.57
N CYS A 456 -4.28 18.68 15.64
CA CYS A 456 -4.22 18.96 14.19
C CYS A 456 -5.42 19.73 13.64
N VAL A 457 -6.45 19.98 14.46
CA VAL A 457 -7.62 20.80 14.14
C VAL A 457 -7.60 22.07 15.00
N GLU A 458 -7.31 21.94 16.29
CA GLU A 458 -7.37 23.00 17.30
C GLU A 458 -6.07 23.05 18.11
N ALA A 459 -5.28 24.11 17.92
CA ALA A 459 -3.96 24.24 18.56
C ALA A 459 -4.04 24.31 20.09
N ASP A 460 -5.06 24.94 20.64
CA ASP A 460 -5.23 25.17 22.09
C ASP A 460 -6.12 24.13 22.78
N ALA A 461 -6.31 22.95 22.17
CA ALA A 461 -7.22 21.90 22.63
C ALA A 461 -7.06 21.55 24.12
N MET A 462 -5.83 21.50 24.62
CA MET A 462 -5.55 21.19 26.02
C MET A 462 -6.02 22.29 26.98
N ALA A 463 -5.77 23.55 26.63
CA ALA A 463 -6.22 24.71 27.42
C ALA A 463 -7.75 24.86 27.39
N ASP A 464 -8.37 24.53 26.23
CA ASP A 464 -9.83 24.57 26.11
C ASP A 464 -10.50 23.54 27.03
N LEU A 465 -10.02 22.28 27.05
CA LEU A 465 -10.51 21.25 27.97
C LEU A 465 -10.37 21.67 29.43
N ALA A 466 -9.24 22.30 29.79
CA ALA A 466 -9.04 22.83 31.14
C ALA A 466 -10.04 23.94 31.50
N ARG A 467 -10.35 24.86 30.56
CA ARG A 467 -11.39 25.90 30.75
C ARG A 467 -12.78 25.30 30.93
N GLN A 468 -13.06 24.16 30.33
CA GLN A 468 -14.32 23.40 30.50
C GLN A 468 -14.38 22.64 31.83
N GLY A 469 -13.39 22.77 32.71
CA GLY A 469 -13.33 22.13 34.02
C GLY A 469 -12.85 20.68 34.00
N VAL A 470 -12.23 20.21 32.91
CA VAL A 470 -11.66 18.86 32.87
C VAL A 470 -10.35 18.84 33.66
N SER A 471 -10.32 18.03 34.72
CA SER A 471 -9.19 18.01 35.67
C SER A 471 -8.06 17.03 35.28
N LEU A 472 -8.34 16.04 34.42
CA LEU A 472 -7.38 15.07 33.92
C LEU A 472 -7.43 15.05 32.40
N ILE A 473 -6.28 15.24 31.75
CA ILE A 473 -6.17 15.33 30.28
C ILE A 473 -4.98 14.49 29.80
N SER A 474 -5.22 13.52 28.93
CA SER A 474 -4.16 12.85 28.18
C SER A 474 -3.75 13.70 26.98
N ASN A 475 -2.46 14.01 26.89
CA ASN A 475 -1.85 14.81 25.85
C ASN A 475 -0.86 13.95 25.03
N ARG A 476 -0.01 14.62 24.21
CA ARG A 476 1.08 14.02 23.46
C ARG A 476 2.02 13.23 24.38
N ASP A 477 2.62 12.18 23.84
CA ASP A 477 3.55 11.32 24.56
C ASP A 477 4.97 11.87 24.46
N ILE A 478 5.84 11.50 25.37
CA ILE A 478 7.23 11.98 25.42
C ILE A 478 8.03 11.29 24.29
N PRO A 479 8.61 12.02 23.35
CA PRO A 479 9.50 11.45 22.34
C PRO A 479 10.75 10.85 22.96
N THR A 480 11.27 11.46 24.06
CA THR A 480 12.46 11.01 24.80
C THR A 480 12.28 11.15 26.30
N PRO A 481 12.95 10.31 27.13
CA PRO A 481 12.84 10.36 28.58
C PRO A 481 13.41 11.64 29.23
N ASP A 482 14.19 12.46 28.54
CA ASP A 482 14.80 13.69 29.08
C ASP A 482 13.86 14.90 29.11
N ARG A 483 12.69 14.81 28.47
CA ARG A 483 11.68 15.89 28.40
C ARG A 483 10.64 15.88 29.52
N ILE A 484 10.98 15.36 30.70
CA ILE A 484 10.05 15.15 31.83
C ILE A 484 9.39 16.44 32.34
N ARG A 485 9.97 17.61 32.09
CA ARG A 485 9.50 18.88 32.65
C ARG A 485 8.30 19.50 31.94
N GLU A 486 7.97 19.04 30.76
CA GLU A 486 6.83 19.53 29.96
C GLU A 486 5.57 18.72 30.25
N PRO A 487 4.37 19.26 30.01
CA PRO A 487 3.11 18.56 30.28
C PRO A 487 2.84 17.45 29.24
N TRP A 488 3.56 16.36 29.33
CA TRP A 488 3.42 15.18 28.50
C TRP A 488 2.50 14.12 29.09
N GLY A 489 1.92 13.28 28.24
CA GLY A 489 1.12 12.12 28.62
C GLY A 489 -0.15 12.51 29.36
N LEU A 490 -0.51 11.76 30.41
CA LEU A 490 -1.62 12.07 31.29
C LEU A 490 -1.24 13.18 32.26
N CYS A 491 -1.96 14.28 32.21
CA CYS A 491 -1.73 15.46 33.03
C CYS A 491 -2.91 15.73 33.95
N ARG A 492 -2.64 16.29 35.15
CA ARG A 492 -3.60 16.91 36.04
C ARG A 492 -3.56 18.41 35.86
N VAL A 493 -4.75 19.05 35.85
CA VAL A 493 -4.92 20.50 35.82
C VAL A 493 -4.99 21.01 37.26
N GLU A 494 -4.02 21.81 37.69
CA GLU A 494 -3.93 22.39 39.02
C GLU A 494 -3.66 23.91 38.91
N GLY A 495 -4.61 24.73 39.32
CA GLY A 495 -4.45 26.20 39.27
C GLY A 495 -4.12 26.75 37.88
N GLY A 496 -4.67 26.17 36.83
CA GLY A 496 -4.41 26.54 35.43
C GLY A 496 -3.07 26.04 34.86
N LYS A 497 -2.32 25.25 35.63
CA LYS A 497 -1.08 24.59 35.17
C LYS A 497 -1.30 23.11 34.94
N PHE A 498 -0.53 22.53 34.03
CA PHE A 498 -0.56 21.11 33.72
C PHE A 498 0.60 20.41 34.37
N ARG A 499 0.31 19.32 35.06
CA ARG A 499 1.31 18.48 35.72
C ARG A 499 1.20 17.04 35.22
N SER A 500 2.28 16.52 34.65
CA SER A 500 2.33 15.13 34.17
C SER A 500 2.26 14.13 35.31
N LEU A 501 1.39 13.12 35.17
CA LEU A 501 1.21 12.01 36.12
C LEU A 501 1.77 10.70 35.58
N ALA A 502 1.53 10.41 34.29
CA ALA A 502 1.97 9.20 33.61
C ALA A 502 2.19 9.51 32.13
N SER A 503 3.37 9.23 31.62
CA SER A 503 3.77 9.61 30.28
C SER A 503 4.35 8.43 29.52
N PRO A 504 3.64 7.85 28.57
CA PRO A 504 4.23 6.94 27.60
C PRO A 504 5.39 7.63 26.86
N TYR A 505 6.43 6.88 26.53
CA TYR A 505 7.59 7.40 25.80
C TYR A 505 8.19 6.37 24.85
N TRP A 506 8.86 6.85 23.79
CA TRP A 506 9.60 6.02 22.84
C TRP A 506 11.05 5.84 23.30
N HIS A 507 11.57 4.64 23.09
CA HIS A 507 12.98 4.32 23.33
C HIS A 507 13.66 3.92 22.01
N TRP A 508 13.83 4.89 21.12
CA TRP A 508 14.42 4.67 19.78
C TRP A 508 15.78 4.01 19.82
N GLY A 509 16.59 4.26 20.85
CA GLY A 509 17.88 3.60 21.02
C GLY A 509 17.78 2.09 21.09
N ASN A 510 16.79 1.54 21.80
CA ASN A 510 16.55 0.10 21.83
C ASN A 510 16.10 -0.43 20.47
N VAL A 511 15.24 0.31 19.77
CA VAL A 511 14.78 -0.06 18.43
C VAL A 511 15.97 -0.20 17.48
N TYR A 512 16.80 0.83 17.40
CA TYR A 512 17.99 0.82 16.55
C TYR A 512 18.99 -0.25 16.93
N THR A 513 19.26 -0.41 18.24
CA THR A 513 20.20 -1.42 18.74
C THR A 513 19.74 -2.83 18.37
N ASN A 514 18.45 -3.13 18.50
CA ASN A 514 17.91 -4.46 18.15
C ASN A 514 17.96 -4.71 16.65
N LEU A 515 17.61 -3.72 15.82
CA LEU A 515 17.70 -3.83 14.35
C LEU A 515 19.15 -4.01 13.89
N VAL A 516 20.08 -3.19 14.39
CA VAL A 516 21.51 -3.28 14.04
C VAL A 516 22.12 -4.60 14.51
N ARG A 517 21.79 -5.07 15.72
CA ARG A 517 22.21 -6.40 16.20
C ARG A 517 21.71 -7.53 15.32
N SER A 518 20.46 -7.43 14.83
CA SER A 518 19.89 -8.40 13.90
C SER A 518 20.70 -8.44 12.60
N VAL A 519 21.07 -7.29 12.04
CA VAL A 519 21.93 -7.21 10.84
C VAL A 519 23.30 -7.81 11.11
N LEU A 520 23.98 -7.41 12.19
CA LEU A 520 25.29 -7.92 12.59
C LEU A 520 25.26 -9.43 12.89
N GLY A 521 24.13 -9.95 13.38
CA GLY A 521 23.92 -11.37 13.65
C GLY A 521 23.60 -12.22 12.42
N GLY A 522 23.37 -11.61 11.26
CA GLY A 522 22.92 -12.28 10.03
C GLY A 522 21.44 -12.68 10.06
N GLY A 523 20.68 -12.27 11.09
CA GLY A 523 19.22 -12.51 11.18
C GLY A 523 18.41 -11.79 10.11
N TRP A 524 18.91 -10.67 9.64
CA TRP A 524 18.32 -9.90 8.54
C TRP A 524 18.31 -10.66 7.21
N ASP A 525 19.37 -11.42 6.92
CA ASP A 525 19.47 -12.19 5.69
C ASP A 525 18.57 -13.44 5.72
N ALA A 526 18.25 -13.95 6.90
CA ALA A 526 17.29 -15.04 7.08
C ALA A 526 15.83 -14.59 6.89
N LEU A 527 15.53 -13.31 7.14
CA LEU A 527 14.24 -12.67 6.82
C LEU A 527 14.20 -12.18 5.36
N GLY A 528 15.32 -12.23 4.66
CA GLY A 528 15.56 -11.91 3.26
C GLY A 528 15.31 -10.44 2.88
N PRO A 529 16.34 -9.66 2.50
CA PRO A 529 16.14 -8.37 1.83
C PRO A 529 15.50 -8.55 0.45
N ARG A 530 15.27 -9.79 0.07
CA ARG A 530 14.73 -10.22 -1.23
C ARG A 530 13.45 -11.03 -1.08
N GLY A 531 12.84 -11.04 0.11
CA GLY A 531 11.47 -11.51 0.28
C GLY A 531 10.53 -10.66 -0.56
N ASN A 532 9.53 -11.28 -1.17
CA ASN A 532 8.52 -10.55 -1.95
C ASN A 532 7.47 -9.90 -1.04
N GLN A 533 7.64 -10.01 0.27
CA GLN A 533 6.68 -9.57 1.28
C GLN A 533 7.15 -8.28 1.93
N ALA A 534 6.24 -7.32 2.09
CA ALA A 534 6.50 -6.10 2.85
C ALA A 534 6.60 -6.43 4.35
N VAL A 535 7.63 -5.92 5.03
CA VAL A 535 7.85 -6.14 6.46
C VAL A 535 7.76 -4.82 7.22
N ASN A 536 6.89 -4.80 8.23
CA ASN A 536 6.73 -3.70 9.17
C ASN A 536 7.08 -4.16 10.58
N TYR A 537 8.01 -3.49 11.24
CA TYR A 537 8.31 -3.69 12.66
C TYR A 537 7.41 -2.79 13.50
N TRP A 538 6.53 -3.39 14.28
CA TRP A 538 5.59 -2.66 15.14
C TRP A 538 5.75 -3.16 16.59
N TRP A 539 6.77 -2.65 17.26
CA TRP A 539 7.22 -3.12 18.55
C TRP A 539 6.58 -2.36 19.71
N GLY A 540 6.44 -3.05 20.85
CA GLY A 540 5.83 -2.54 22.06
C GLY A 540 6.74 -2.61 23.28
N MET A 541 6.11 -2.72 24.45
CA MET A 541 6.81 -2.84 25.74
C MET A 541 7.60 -4.14 25.87
N ASN A 542 7.13 -5.24 25.27
CA ASN A 542 7.83 -6.53 25.25
C ASN A 542 9.23 -6.45 24.64
N SER A 543 9.42 -5.61 23.63
CA SER A 543 10.71 -5.36 22.97
C SER A 543 11.45 -4.13 23.51
N ARG A 544 10.90 -3.48 24.54
CA ARG A 544 11.41 -2.23 25.13
C ARG A 544 11.51 -1.08 24.12
N ALA A 545 10.69 -1.09 23.09
CA ALA A 545 10.60 0.02 22.13
C ALA A 545 9.87 1.22 22.72
N ILE A 546 8.99 0.97 23.67
CA ILE A 546 8.26 1.96 24.46
C ILE A 546 8.25 1.57 25.93
N ASP A 547 8.00 2.54 26.81
CA ASP A 547 7.70 2.32 28.22
C ASP A 547 6.84 3.50 28.75
N ILE A 548 6.58 3.56 30.05
CA ILE A 548 5.79 4.60 30.70
C ILE A 548 6.54 5.17 31.90
N LEU A 549 6.67 6.49 31.96
CA LEU A 549 7.17 7.22 33.12
C LEU A 549 6.02 7.56 34.06
N LEU A 550 6.20 7.35 35.35
CA LEU A 550 5.23 7.64 36.38
C LEU A 550 5.73 8.76 37.29
N ALA A 551 4.86 9.71 37.65
CA ALA A 551 5.18 10.74 38.61
C ALA A 551 5.45 10.12 40.00
N ASN A 552 6.44 10.67 40.72
CA ASN A 552 6.88 10.12 42.01
C ASN A 552 5.84 10.19 43.12
N ASP A 553 4.89 11.09 43.02
CA ASP A 553 3.85 11.35 44.01
C ASP A 553 2.48 10.76 43.66
N LEU A 554 2.42 9.86 42.69
CA LEU A 554 1.24 9.03 42.48
C LEU A 554 0.94 8.20 43.75
N PRO A 555 -0.34 8.03 44.13
CA PRO A 555 -0.71 7.12 45.21
C PRO A 555 -0.12 5.72 44.99
N GLU A 556 0.35 5.09 46.08
CA GLU A 556 1.06 3.80 45.99
C GLU A 556 0.23 2.73 45.28
N GLY A 557 -1.09 2.63 45.57
CA GLY A 557 -1.96 1.67 44.90
C GLY A 557 -2.11 1.92 43.40
N VAL A 558 -2.06 3.19 42.96
CA VAL A 558 -2.09 3.54 41.53
C VAL A 558 -0.78 3.14 40.85
N ARG A 559 0.35 3.34 41.54
CA ARG A 559 1.66 2.92 41.05
C ARG A 559 1.76 1.40 40.92
N GLN A 560 1.26 0.66 41.93
CA GLN A 560 1.20 -0.81 41.90
C GLN A 560 0.32 -1.32 40.76
N LEU A 561 -0.85 -0.70 40.55
CA LEU A 561 -1.72 -1.03 39.41
C LEU A 561 -0.99 -0.84 38.07
N ALA A 562 -0.34 0.31 37.89
CA ALA A 562 0.42 0.59 36.67
C ALA A 562 1.53 -0.46 36.41
N GLU A 563 2.24 -0.87 37.47
CA GLU A 563 3.30 -1.89 37.35
C GLU A 563 2.75 -3.30 37.05
N ILE A 564 1.59 -3.67 37.60
CA ILE A 564 0.91 -4.93 37.29
C ILE A 564 0.50 -4.94 35.80
N LEU A 565 -0.15 -3.87 35.32
CA LEU A 565 -0.55 -3.76 33.92
C LEU A 565 0.67 -3.78 32.99
N ARG A 566 1.72 -3.05 33.36
CA ARG A 566 2.98 -3.01 32.60
C ARG A 566 3.60 -4.41 32.45
N ARG A 567 3.70 -5.17 33.54
CA ARG A 567 4.22 -6.56 33.52
C ARG A 567 3.33 -7.46 32.67
N GLY A 568 2.01 -7.38 32.83
CA GLY A 568 1.08 -8.18 32.06
C GLY A 568 1.11 -7.86 30.55
N ILE A 569 1.39 -6.62 30.16
CA ILE A 569 1.61 -6.27 28.75
C ILE A 569 2.93 -6.83 28.24
N ILE A 570 4.00 -6.74 29.02
CA ILE A 570 5.33 -7.23 28.64
C ILE A 570 5.32 -8.76 28.44
N ASP A 571 4.66 -9.50 29.32
CA ASP A 571 4.59 -10.97 29.26
C ASP A 571 3.42 -11.48 28.38
N GLY A 572 2.59 -10.58 27.85
CA GLY A 572 1.47 -10.90 26.95
C GLY A 572 0.21 -11.41 27.65
N SER A 573 0.17 -11.46 28.99
CA SER A 573 -1.03 -11.87 29.76
C SER A 573 -2.13 -10.79 29.74
N ILE A 574 -1.77 -9.54 29.47
CA ILE A 574 -2.69 -8.42 29.27
C ILE A 574 -2.47 -7.85 27.87
N GLN A 575 -3.54 -7.81 27.08
CA GLN A 575 -3.56 -7.22 25.75
C GLN A 575 -4.73 -6.23 25.65
N PRO A 576 -4.49 -4.97 25.26
CA PRO A 576 -5.58 -4.01 25.08
C PRO A 576 -6.63 -4.47 24.05
N PHE A 577 -6.21 -5.24 23.04
CA PHE A 577 -7.07 -5.72 21.95
C PHE A 577 -6.94 -7.24 21.75
N PRO A 578 -7.42 -8.06 22.72
CA PRO A 578 -7.14 -9.51 22.70
C PRO A 578 -7.85 -10.28 21.57
N GLN A 579 -8.88 -9.69 20.94
CA GLN A 579 -9.65 -10.32 19.87
C GLN A 579 -9.35 -9.75 18.48
N ALA A 580 -8.58 -8.64 18.40
CA ALA A 580 -8.27 -8.00 17.14
C ALA A 580 -6.92 -8.48 16.60
N THR A 581 -6.85 -8.67 15.28
CA THR A 581 -5.60 -8.90 14.59
C THR A 581 -4.73 -7.64 14.59
N THR A 582 -3.45 -7.78 14.38
CA THR A 582 -2.53 -6.64 14.27
C THR A 582 -2.96 -5.65 13.19
N GLU A 583 -3.46 -6.15 12.06
CA GLU A 583 -3.94 -5.32 10.96
C GLU A 583 -5.20 -4.52 11.35
N GLU A 584 -6.15 -5.14 12.02
CA GLU A 584 -7.36 -4.45 12.54
C GLU A 584 -7.00 -3.36 13.55
N VAL A 585 -6.02 -3.62 14.44
CA VAL A 585 -5.57 -2.61 15.40
C VAL A 585 -4.89 -1.43 14.69
N LEU A 586 -4.03 -1.70 13.71
CA LEU A 586 -3.36 -0.67 12.92
C LEU A 586 -4.34 0.23 12.16
N HIS A 587 -5.38 -0.35 11.58
CA HIS A 587 -6.34 0.30 10.71
C HIS A 587 -7.66 0.67 11.40
N MET A 588 -7.69 0.73 12.73
CA MET A 588 -8.87 1.18 13.47
C MET A 588 -9.34 2.54 12.97
N ASP A 589 -10.62 2.62 12.62
CA ASP A 589 -11.31 3.82 12.15
C ASP A 589 -12.56 4.18 12.98
N ARG A 590 -12.84 3.39 14.02
CA ARG A 590 -13.94 3.61 14.95
C ARG A 590 -13.43 3.85 16.35
N LEU A 591 -14.07 4.78 17.05
CA LEU A 591 -13.74 5.12 18.42
C LEU A 591 -14.59 4.29 19.39
N HIS A 592 -14.04 4.05 20.58
CA HIS A 592 -14.71 3.36 21.66
C HIS A 592 -15.96 4.15 22.11
N GLU A 593 -17.03 3.47 22.51
CA GLU A 593 -18.34 4.07 22.87
C GLU A 593 -18.29 5.11 24.00
N CYS A 594 -17.31 5.03 24.89
CA CYS A 594 -17.14 6.04 25.96
C CYS A 594 -16.41 7.31 25.49
N VAL A 595 -15.97 7.38 24.23
CA VAL A 595 -15.26 8.54 23.68
C VAL A 595 -16.26 9.48 23.02
N GLU A 596 -16.33 10.70 23.53
CA GLU A 596 -17.13 11.81 22.99
C GLU A 596 -16.28 12.63 22.02
N GLY A 597 -16.55 12.48 20.73
CA GLY A 597 -15.82 13.11 19.63
C GLY A 597 -15.78 12.21 18.40
N ALA A 598 -15.21 12.72 17.33
CA ALA A 598 -15.08 12.00 16.05
C ALA A 598 -13.65 12.10 15.52
N ILE A 599 -13.30 11.23 14.60
CA ILE A 599 -12.09 11.38 13.77
C ILE A 599 -12.39 12.51 12.77
N PRO A 600 -11.56 13.56 12.69
CA PRO A 600 -11.83 14.72 11.84
C PRO A 600 -11.74 14.34 10.36
N GLY A 601 -12.56 15.00 9.54
CA GLY A 601 -12.41 14.92 8.08
C GLY A 601 -11.08 15.55 7.62
N TYR A 602 -10.58 15.13 6.46
CA TYR A 602 -9.31 15.65 5.93
C TYR A 602 -9.29 17.18 5.79
N GLU A 603 -10.41 17.77 5.36
CA GLU A 603 -10.55 19.23 5.18
C GLU A 603 -10.55 20.03 6.49
N GLU A 604 -10.84 19.38 7.62
CA GLU A 604 -10.81 19.99 8.94
C GLU A 604 -9.39 20.13 9.49
N LEU A 605 -8.42 19.42 8.88
CA LEU A 605 -7.04 19.39 9.37
C LEU A 605 -6.29 20.67 9.05
N LEU A 606 -5.43 21.08 9.97
CA LEU A 606 -4.47 22.15 9.71
C LEU A 606 -3.51 21.76 8.57
N PRO A 607 -3.03 22.70 7.75
CA PRO A 607 -2.18 22.41 6.58
C PRO A 607 -0.98 21.51 6.89
N MET A 608 -0.27 21.74 8.01
CA MET A 608 0.88 20.92 8.41
C MET A 608 0.55 19.44 8.67
N ALA A 609 -0.68 19.13 9.08
CA ALA A 609 -1.10 17.75 9.35
C ALA A 609 -1.50 17.00 8.08
N ARG A 610 -1.93 17.70 7.04
CA ARG A 610 -2.48 17.09 5.81
C ARG A 610 -1.45 16.24 5.07
N SER A 611 -0.19 16.67 5.00
CA SER A 611 0.87 15.91 4.33
C SER A 611 1.14 14.56 5.00
N ILE A 612 1.15 14.52 6.33
CA ILE A 612 1.37 13.29 7.11
C ILE A 612 0.19 12.34 6.96
N VAL A 613 -1.04 12.85 7.12
CA VAL A 613 -2.23 12.00 7.03
C VAL A 613 -2.51 11.52 5.61
N ARG A 614 -2.04 12.23 4.58
CA ARG A 614 -2.09 11.77 3.19
C ARG A 614 -1.27 10.49 2.99
N LEU A 615 -0.16 10.34 3.70
CA LEU A 615 0.70 9.16 3.62
C LEU A 615 0.21 8.01 4.50
N GLN A 616 -0.30 8.31 5.70
CA GLN A 616 -0.63 7.33 6.74
C GLN A 616 -2.03 7.50 7.35
N GLY A 617 -2.91 8.28 6.72
CA GLY A 617 -4.24 8.57 7.24
C GLY A 617 -5.18 7.37 7.26
N VAL A 618 -6.09 7.34 8.24
CA VAL A 618 -7.13 6.32 8.42
C VAL A 618 -8.35 6.52 7.52
N TYR A 619 -8.28 7.43 6.58
CA TYR A 619 -9.39 7.75 5.68
C TYR A 619 -9.62 6.64 4.67
N ARG A 620 -10.87 6.19 4.54
CA ARG A 620 -11.31 5.21 3.54
C ARG A 620 -11.53 5.83 2.17
N GLU A 621 -11.87 7.12 2.13
CA GLU A 621 -12.10 7.88 0.90
C GLU A 621 -10.79 8.45 0.35
N SER A 622 -10.77 8.72 -0.96
CA SER A 622 -9.64 9.38 -1.60
C SER A 622 -9.48 10.78 -1.00
N ILE A 623 -8.32 11.04 -0.39
CA ILE A 623 -7.95 12.37 0.07
C ILE A 623 -7.76 13.26 -1.16
N PRO A 624 -8.46 14.43 -1.26
CA PRO A 624 -8.26 15.36 -2.37
C PRO A 624 -6.78 15.75 -2.50
N PRO A 625 -6.24 15.93 -3.72
CA PRO A 625 -4.93 16.52 -3.89
C PRO A 625 -5.00 17.96 -3.38
N GLU A 626 -4.08 18.34 -2.51
CA GLU A 626 -3.87 19.75 -2.22
C GLU A 626 -3.34 20.44 -3.49
N LYS A 627 -3.81 21.64 -3.75
CA LYS A 627 -3.07 22.58 -4.59
C LYS A 627 -1.67 22.63 -4.00
N GLU A 628 -0.67 22.35 -4.83
CA GLU A 628 0.73 22.30 -4.41
C GLU A 628 1.03 23.46 -3.48
N ASP A 629 1.31 23.15 -2.22
CA ASP A 629 2.06 24.05 -1.37
C ASP A 629 3.47 24.06 -1.95
N PRO A 630 4.04 25.21 -2.35
CA PRO A 630 5.36 25.26 -3.00
C PRO A 630 6.52 24.82 -2.10
N ILE A 631 6.23 24.10 -1.01
CA ILE A 631 7.19 23.62 0.01
C ILE A 631 7.26 22.07 0.09
N LEU A 632 6.65 21.35 -0.87
CA LEU A 632 6.83 19.89 -0.97
C LEU A 632 7.49 19.50 -2.28
#